data_6262660add29427a38f6133e1fa9ed1b
#
_entry.id   6262660add29427a38f6133e1fa9ed1b
#
_cell.length_a   1.000
_cell.length_b   1.000
_cell.length_c   1.000
_cell.angle_alpha   90.00
_cell.angle_beta   90.00
_cell.angle_gamma   90.00
#
_symmetry.space_group_name_H-M   'P 1'
#
loop_
_entity.id
_entity.type
_entity.pdbx_description
1 polymer ?
#
loop_
_entity_poly.entity_id
_entity_poly.type
_entity_poly.pdbx_seq_one_letter_code
_entity_poly.pdbx_strand_id
1 'polypeptide(L)'
;MTPRTLFHLCLALLLAGCATARSHAPAPVAAAAPAAPTFSSPDQAITYHVFMGELAQGRHDAKDAVQEYRAAAELSDEPSLSAHASLLAYQAGDAATALELAQRWHSLAPGDVDATHLVAVLDARRGDADAAAQSFESLVRSHADGNYMPAARLLEQETDAEHGLPVLRAIVADNPQSADAHFALAHAAMEFKQYTLAEKESRATLDLGPKAEEPLVLLVRSLIAEGRPDEGLPLLAARVHAASGDVTLQLAYAAVLAEAKRDTESKQAFQDILKLHPDNAEALYTLGLMQMQDKDFAAAREDFTRLLKTGKREDDASYFLGSIAETQKRYPDALVWYRRVQDGDHWLAAQAGIGRTLVESGAPTAAGEFFDALVADDPEAGVDLRLAEGQVFSDAGQPKRALDVYNAALADAPGDQDLLYARALVLEQDGDAPAAETDLTTLVKRRPDDAVALNALGYTLTLHTTRYAEARDYIERALVLQPGDPAIMDSMGWVEYRLGDKPLALQYLQKAYAAEPDPEIAAHLVEVMLATGDKDGARALWMKATAADPDNDALKALGTRFAP
;
A
#
# COMPACT_ATOMS: atom_id res chain seq x y z
N MET A 1 -29.09 9.39 -22.77
CA MET A 1 -30.08 8.36 -22.45
C MET A 1 -29.38 7.03 -22.64
N THR A 2 -28.84 6.48 -21.59
CA THR A 2 -28.09 5.21 -21.54
C THR A 2 -29.04 4.08 -21.16
N PRO A 3 -28.96 2.89 -21.75
CA PRO A 3 -29.77 1.75 -21.33
C PRO A 3 -29.10 0.99 -20.19
N ARG A 4 -29.49 1.33 -18.97
CA ARG A 4 -29.34 0.48 -17.80
C ARG A 4 -30.75 0.12 -17.38
N THR A 5 -31.15 -1.13 -17.60
CA THR A 5 -32.22 -1.86 -16.89
C THR A 5 -32.65 -3.04 -17.75
N LEU A 6 -32.18 -4.23 -17.37
CA LEU A 6 -32.89 -5.52 -17.56
C LEU A 6 -31.96 -6.65 -17.07
N PHE A 7 -32.01 -6.97 -15.78
CA PHE A 7 -31.59 -8.30 -15.29
C PHE A 7 -31.89 -8.39 -13.79
N HIS A 8 -33.13 -8.49 -13.43
CA HIS A 8 -33.56 -9.05 -12.15
C HIS A 8 -34.98 -9.60 -12.34
N LEU A 9 -35.08 -10.88 -12.67
CA LEU A 9 -36.23 -11.75 -12.34
C LEU A 9 -35.89 -13.17 -12.79
N CYS A 10 -35.73 -14.04 -11.82
CA CYS A 10 -35.98 -15.50 -11.83
C CYS A 10 -35.01 -16.23 -10.92
N LEU A 11 -35.28 -16.21 -9.62
CA LEU A 11 -34.89 -17.31 -8.75
C LEU A 11 -35.78 -17.33 -7.50
N ALA A 12 -36.86 -18.04 -7.57
CA ALA A 12 -37.55 -18.59 -6.40
C ALA A 12 -38.45 -19.76 -6.86
N LEU A 13 -38.23 -20.86 -6.22
CA LEU A 13 -39.05 -22.07 -6.11
C LEU A 13 -38.23 -23.34 -6.42
N LEU A 14 -37.86 -24.02 -5.34
CA LEU A 14 -38.25 -25.40 -5.00
C LEU A 14 -37.28 -25.96 -3.92
N LEU A 15 -37.70 -25.79 -2.68
CA LEU A 15 -37.27 -26.64 -1.56
C LEU A 15 -38.51 -27.29 -1.01
N ALA A 16 -38.67 -28.59 -1.17
CA ALA A 16 -39.41 -29.44 -0.25
C ALA A 16 -39.18 -30.93 -0.49
N GLY A 17 -38.58 -31.60 0.51
CA GLY A 17 -39.06 -32.87 1.05
C GLY A 17 -38.52 -34.15 0.39
N CYS A 18 -37.78 -34.97 1.04
CA CYS A 18 -38.21 -36.02 1.94
C CYS A 18 -37.11 -37.02 2.28
N ALA A 19 -37.25 -37.58 3.44
CA ALA A 19 -36.33 -38.46 4.14
C ALA A 19 -36.26 -39.91 3.65
N THR A 20 -35.11 -40.53 3.97
CA THR A 20 -34.85 -41.94 4.33
C THR A 20 -35.22 -43.08 3.39
N ALA A 21 -34.18 -43.73 2.83
CA ALA A 21 -34.07 -45.19 2.79
C ALA A 21 -32.62 -45.59 2.52
N ARG A 22 -31.96 -46.27 3.46
CA ARG A 22 -30.71 -46.97 3.24
C ARG A 22 -30.97 -48.18 2.35
N SER A 23 -30.44 -48.21 1.14
CA SER A 23 -30.24 -49.43 0.36
C SER A 23 -28.82 -49.48 -0.17
N HIS A 24 -28.21 -50.65 -0.12
CA HIS A 24 -26.87 -50.95 -0.62
C HIS A 24 -26.76 -50.47 -2.06
N ALA A 25 -25.86 -49.52 -2.31
CA ALA A 25 -25.51 -49.08 -3.66
C ALA A 25 -24.49 -50.06 -4.25
N PRO A 26 -24.63 -50.51 -5.48
CA PRO A 26 -23.58 -51.15 -6.25
C PRO A 26 -22.50 -50.12 -6.55
N ALA A 27 -21.25 -50.57 -6.71
CA ALA A 27 -20.10 -49.74 -7.04
C ALA A 27 -20.40 -48.79 -8.20
N PRO A 28 -19.91 -47.53 -8.16
CA PRO A 28 -20.17 -46.60 -9.25
C PRO A 28 -19.52 -47.11 -10.54
N VAL A 29 -20.35 -47.45 -11.52
CA VAL A 29 -19.92 -47.57 -12.90
C VAL A 29 -19.40 -46.19 -13.28
N ALA A 30 -18.13 -46.12 -13.72
CA ALA A 30 -17.57 -44.88 -14.26
C ALA A 30 -18.52 -44.35 -15.34
N ALA A 31 -19.18 -43.26 -15.06
CA ALA A 31 -20.04 -42.58 -16.04
C ALA A 31 -19.14 -42.22 -17.23
N ALA A 32 -19.47 -42.68 -18.40
CA ALA A 32 -18.81 -42.21 -19.61
C ALA A 32 -18.92 -40.68 -19.64
N ALA A 33 -17.79 -40.00 -19.94
CA ALA A 33 -17.80 -38.57 -20.11
C ALA A 33 -18.92 -38.19 -21.07
N PRO A 34 -19.74 -37.15 -20.75
CA PRO A 34 -20.81 -36.73 -21.63
C PRO A 34 -20.23 -36.45 -23.03
N ALA A 35 -20.89 -36.92 -24.07
CA ALA A 35 -20.48 -36.64 -25.45
C ALA A 35 -20.43 -35.13 -25.66
N ALA A 36 -19.38 -34.65 -26.35
CA ALA A 36 -19.27 -33.25 -26.69
C ALA A 36 -20.55 -32.75 -27.41
N PRO A 37 -21.05 -31.56 -27.06
CA PRO A 37 -22.23 -31.03 -27.70
C PRO A 37 -22.02 -30.88 -29.21
N THR A 38 -23.02 -31.24 -30.01
CA THR A 38 -23.02 -31.03 -31.47
C THR A 38 -23.92 -29.87 -31.81
N PHE A 39 -23.40 -28.90 -32.57
CA PHE A 39 -24.10 -27.67 -32.91
C PHE A 39 -24.55 -27.68 -34.36
N SER A 40 -25.71 -27.11 -34.69
CA SER A 40 -26.23 -27.03 -36.05
C SER A 40 -25.76 -25.74 -36.79
N SER A 41 -25.23 -24.77 -36.05
CA SER A 41 -24.66 -23.55 -36.62
C SER A 41 -23.54 -22.97 -35.70
N PRO A 42 -22.64 -22.14 -36.23
CA PRO A 42 -21.67 -21.40 -35.41
C PRO A 42 -22.34 -20.56 -34.33
N ASP A 43 -23.44 -19.88 -34.61
CA ASP A 43 -24.14 -19.03 -33.64
C ASP A 43 -24.64 -19.82 -32.43
N GLN A 44 -25.11 -21.07 -32.64
CA GLN A 44 -25.48 -21.94 -31.52
C GLN A 44 -24.28 -22.34 -30.67
N ALA A 45 -23.13 -22.61 -31.30
CA ALA A 45 -21.91 -22.92 -30.59
C ALA A 45 -21.41 -21.70 -29.77
N ILE A 46 -21.38 -20.53 -30.38
CA ILE A 46 -21.02 -19.28 -29.69
C ILE A 46 -21.94 -19.04 -28.48
N THR A 47 -23.27 -19.12 -28.68
CA THR A 47 -24.25 -18.92 -27.59
C THR A 47 -24.04 -19.91 -26.45
N TYR A 48 -23.78 -21.18 -26.78
CA TYR A 48 -23.50 -22.22 -25.80
C TYR A 48 -22.24 -21.92 -25.01
N HIS A 49 -21.12 -21.58 -25.67
CA HIS A 49 -19.85 -21.31 -25.01
C HIS A 49 -19.90 -20.05 -24.15
N VAL A 50 -20.56 -18.98 -24.61
CA VAL A 50 -20.79 -17.78 -23.77
C VAL A 50 -21.59 -18.14 -22.53
N PHE A 51 -22.70 -18.90 -22.67
CA PHE A 51 -23.51 -19.30 -21.53
C PHE A 51 -22.75 -20.19 -20.52
N MET A 52 -21.94 -21.13 -21.03
CA MET A 52 -21.10 -21.97 -20.17
C MET A 52 -20.01 -21.16 -19.47
N GLY A 53 -19.44 -20.17 -20.16
CA GLY A 53 -18.47 -19.23 -19.59
C GLY A 53 -19.08 -18.40 -18.43
N GLU A 54 -20.29 -17.86 -18.61
CA GLU A 54 -21.03 -17.16 -17.55
C GLU A 54 -21.32 -18.08 -16.34
N LEU A 55 -21.71 -19.33 -16.59
CA LEU A 55 -21.93 -20.30 -15.51
C LEU A 55 -20.64 -20.64 -14.76
N ALA A 56 -19.52 -20.73 -15.46
CA ALA A 56 -18.23 -20.96 -14.85
C ALA A 56 -17.77 -19.76 -13.99
N GLN A 57 -17.95 -18.54 -14.46
CA GLN A 57 -17.72 -17.32 -13.68
C GLN A 57 -18.59 -17.28 -12.41
N GLY A 58 -19.89 -17.58 -12.53
CA GLY A 58 -20.80 -17.65 -11.39
C GLY A 58 -20.42 -18.72 -10.33
N ARG A 59 -19.59 -19.71 -10.72
CA ARG A 59 -19.02 -20.74 -9.83
C ARG A 59 -17.61 -20.42 -9.36
N HIS A 60 -17.06 -19.26 -9.75
CA HIS A 60 -15.67 -18.87 -9.53
C HIS A 60 -14.63 -19.84 -10.14
N ASP A 61 -15.00 -20.51 -11.23
CA ASP A 61 -14.09 -21.39 -12.00
C ASP A 61 -13.49 -20.61 -13.16
N ALA A 62 -12.44 -19.85 -12.85
CA ALA A 62 -11.78 -18.97 -13.82
C ALA A 62 -11.22 -19.76 -15.02
N LYS A 63 -10.72 -20.99 -14.80
CA LYS A 63 -10.13 -21.81 -15.85
C LYS A 63 -11.16 -22.26 -16.87
N ASP A 64 -12.28 -22.79 -16.42
CA ASP A 64 -13.36 -23.19 -17.29
C ASP A 64 -13.95 -21.97 -18.00
N ALA A 65 -14.11 -20.83 -17.31
CA ALA A 65 -14.59 -19.60 -17.91
C ALA A 65 -13.71 -19.15 -19.09
N VAL A 66 -12.38 -19.12 -18.91
CA VAL A 66 -11.42 -18.76 -19.96
C VAL A 66 -11.52 -19.70 -21.16
N GLN A 67 -11.62 -21.03 -20.92
CA GLN A 67 -11.73 -22.01 -22.00
C GLN A 67 -13.01 -21.83 -22.83
N GLU A 68 -14.12 -21.62 -22.18
CA GLU A 68 -15.41 -21.45 -22.84
C GLU A 68 -15.48 -20.13 -23.64
N TYR A 69 -15.04 -19.01 -23.06
CA TYR A 69 -15.00 -17.75 -23.79
C TYR A 69 -13.97 -17.73 -24.92
N ARG A 70 -12.83 -18.43 -24.77
CA ARG A 70 -11.88 -18.67 -25.87
C ARG A 70 -12.55 -19.40 -27.03
N ALA A 71 -13.27 -20.48 -26.73
CA ALA A 71 -13.99 -21.24 -27.77
C ALA A 71 -15.05 -20.38 -28.48
N ALA A 72 -15.77 -19.51 -27.76
CA ALA A 72 -16.68 -18.55 -28.37
C ALA A 72 -15.94 -17.53 -29.27
N ALA A 73 -14.81 -16.98 -28.79
CA ALA A 73 -14.01 -16.00 -29.51
C ALA A 73 -13.40 -16.59 -30.80
N GLU A 74 -12.96 -17.85 -30.78
CA GLU A 74 -12.42 -18.53 -31.96
C GLU A 74 -13.47 -18.75 -33.07
N LEU A 75 -14.73 -18.84 -32.71
CA LEU A 75 -15.87 -19.04 -33.64
C LEU A 75 -16.46 -17.73 -34.16
N SER A 76 -16.04 -16.57 -33.67
CA SER A 76 -16.63 -15.28 -33.97
C SER A 76 -15.59 -14.24 -34.41
N ASP A 77 -15.95 -13.39 -35.35
CA ASP A 77 -15.17 -12.19 -35.71
C ASP A 77 -15.61 -10.95 -34.93
N GLU A 78 -16.44 -11.10 -33.91
CA GLU A 78 -16.83 -10.02 -32.98
C GLU A 78 -15.67 -9.70 -32.04
N PRO A 79 -15.08 -8.48 -32.11
CA PRO A 79 -13.92 -8.12 -31.27
C PRO A 79 -14.21 -8.23 -29.76
N SER A 80 -15.46 -7.97 -29.36
CA SER A 80 -15.90 -7.99 -27.96
C SER A 80 -15.71 -9.35 -27.27
N LEU A 81 -15.87 -10.46 -27.99
CA LEU A 81 -15.64 -11.80 -27.44
C LEU A 81 -14.16 -12.06 -27.19
N SER A 82 -13.30 -11.67 -28.12
CA SER A 82 -11.84 -11.75 -27.93
C SER A 82 -11.37 -10.84 -26.82
N ALA A 83 -11.94 -9.61 -26.70
CA ALA A 83 -11.67 -8.69 -25.62
C ALA A 83 -12.02 -9.30 -24.25
N HIS A 84 -13.25 -9.79 -24.10
CA HIS A 84 -13.71 -10.38 -22.85
C HIS A 84 -12.87 -11.61 -22.46
N ALA A 85 -12.64 -12.52 -23.40
CA ALA A 85 -11.84 -13.73 -23.17
C ALA A 85 -10.39 -13.39 -22.79
N SER A 86 -9.77 -12.38 -23.43
CA SER A 86 -8.38 -11.97 -23.12
C SER A 86 -8.26 -11.36 -21.73
N LEU A 87 -9.22 -10.52 -21.31
CA LEU A 87 -9.24 -9.94 -19.97
C LEU A 87 -9.47 -10.99 -18.89
N LEU A 88 -10.35 -11.96 -19.12
CA LEU A 88 -10.55 -13.09 -18.20
C LEU A 88 -9.28 -13.93 -18.05
N ALA A 89 -8.61 -14.24 -19.16
CA ALA A 89 -7.35 -14.99 -19.13
C ALA A 89 -6.26 -14.20 -18.39
N TYR A 90 -6.20 -12.88 -18.58
CA TYR A 90 -5.27 -12.01 -17.87
C TYR A 90 -5.53 -12.01 -16.35
N GLN A 91 -6.77 -11.86 -15.93
CA GLN A 91 -7.17 -11.93 -14.52
C GLN A 91 -6.91 -13.30 -13.89
N ALA A 92 -7.06 -14.37 -14.67
CA ALA A 92 -6.77 -15.73 -14.25
C ALA A 92 -5.27 -16.08 -14.19
N GLY A 93 -4.38 -15.15 -14.60
CA GLY A 93 -2.94 -15.36 -14.65
C GLY A 93 -2.46 -16.22 -15.84
N ASP A 94 -3.34 -16.53 -16.81
CA ASP A 94 -2.97 -17.25 -18.04
C ASP A 94 -2.48 -16.26 -19.10
N ALA A 95 -1.26 -15.77 -18.92
CA ALA A 95 -0.64 -14.77 -19.79
C ALA A 95 -0.52 -15.23 -21.26
N ALA A 96 -0.33 -16.52 -21.51
CA ALA A 96 -0.18 -17.04 -22.86
C ALA A 96 -1.51 -16.97 -23.65
N THR A 97 -2.60 -17.44 -23.03
CA THR A 97 -3.96 -17.35 -23.60
C THR A 97 -4.42 -15.91 -23.71
N ALA A 98 -4.12 -15.08 -22.70
CA ALA A 98 -4.44 -13.66 -22.72
C ALA A 98 -3.80 -12.95 -23.92
N LEU A 99 -2.51 -13.18 -24.18
CA LEU A 99 -1.79 -12.58 -25.29
C LEU A 99 -2.35 -13.03 -26.65
N GLU A 100 -2.60 -14.33 -26.83
CA GLU A 100 -3.18 -14.87 -28.07
C GLU A 100 -4.53 -14.19 -28.39
N LEU A 101 -5.40 -14.09 -27.37
CA LEU A 101 -6.73 -13.49 -27.52
C LEU A 101 -6.66 -11.96 -27.67
N ALA A 102 -5.74 -11.28 -27.00
CA ALA A 102 -5.52 -9.85 -27.15
C ALA A 102 -4.99 -9.51 -28.56
N GLN A 103 -4.08 -10.31 -29.11
CA GLN A 103 -3.62 -10.17 -30.50
C GLN A 103 -4.75 -10.38 -31.50
N ARG A 104 -5.64 -11.37 -31.25
CA ARG A 104 -6.84 -11.55 -32.04
C ARG A 104 -7.77 -10.33 -31.95
N TRP A 105 -8.02 -9.84 -30.75
CA TRP A 105 -8.82 -8.61 -30.53
C TRP A 105 -8.22 -7.43 -31.31
N HIS A 106 -6.91 -7.18 -31.16
CA HIS A 106 -6.22 -6.14 -31.91
C HIS A 106 -6.32 -6.33 -33.42
N SER A 107 -6.24 -7.57 -33.92
CA SER A 107 -6.38 -7.85 -35.37
C SER A 107 -7.77 -7.57 -35.91
N LEU A 108 -8.82 -7.82 -35.09
CA LEU A 108 -10.22 -7.56 -35.45
C LEU A 108 -10.60 -6.08 -35.29
N ALA A 109 -9.93 -5.37 -34.39
CA ALA A 109 -10.15 -3.94 -34.11
C ALA A 109 -8.80 -3.20 -33.96
N PRO A 110 -8.06 -2.94 -35.05
CA PRO A 110 -6.72 -2.33 -34.98
C PRO A 110 -6.66 -0.91 -34.42
N GLY A 111 -7.80 -0.21 -34.35
CA GLY A 111 -7.91 1.12 -33.75
C GLY A 111 -8.31 1.10 -32.27
N ASP A 112 -8.46 -0.10 -31.67
CA ASP A 112 -8.80 -0.24 -30.28
C ASP A 112 -7.56 -0.05 -29.40
N VAL A 113 -7.60 0.99 -28.55
CA VAL A 113 -6.48 1.39 -27.69
C VAL A 113 -6.26 0.34 -26.59
N ASP A 114 -7.34 -0.20 -26.02
CA ASP A 114 -7.26 -1.18 -24.92
C ASP A 114 -6.67 -2.51 -25.41
N ALA A 115 -7.04 -2.93 -26.62
CA ALA A 115 -6.43 -4.10 -27.27
C ALA A 115 -4.92 -3.93 -27.43
N THR A 116 -4.49 -2.75 -27.91
CA THR A 116 -3.08 -2.47 -28.13
C THR A 116 -2.30 -2.35 -26.81
N HIS A 117 -2.89 -1.74 -25.78
CA HIS A 117 -2.32 -1.66 -24.44
C HIS A 117 -2.12 -3.06 -23.85
N LEU A 118 -3.13 -3.93 -23.93
CA LEU A 118 -3.04 -5.26 -23.36
C LEU A 118 -1.97 -6.10 -24.08
N VAL A 119 -1.90 -6.01 -25.41
CA VAL A 119 -0.82 -6.68 -26.20
C VAL A 119 0.56 -6.17 -25.75
N ALA A 120 0.73 -4.83 -25.65
CA ALA A 120 2.02 -4.24 -25.26
C ALA A 120 2.47 -4.67 -23.86
N VAL A 121 1.55 -4.68 -22.87
CA VAL A 121 1.86 -5.12 -21.51
C VAL A 121 2.22 -6.60 -21.45
N LEU A 122 1.47 -7.46 -22.18
CA LEU A 122 1.72 -8.89 -22.19
C LEU A 122 3.03 -9.25 -22.92
N ASP A 123 3.35 -8.54 -24.01
CA ASP A 123 4.64 -8.69 -24.69
C ASP A 123 5.80 -8.24 -23.79
N ALA A 124 5.64 -7.11 -23.07
CA ALA A 124 6.61 -6.66 -22.07
C ALA A 124 6.85 -7.71 -20.99
N ARG A 125 5.80 -8.22 -20.36
CA ARG A 125 5.87 -9.25 -19.30
C ARG A 125 6.50 -10.57 -19.80
N ARG A 126 6.38 -10.88 -21.08
CA ARG A 126 7.02 -12.02 -21.73
C ARG A 126 8.51 -11.76 -22.03
N GLY A 127 8.98 -10.54 -21.88
CA GLY A 127 10.33 -10.12 -22.23
C GLY A 127 10.53 -9.77 -23.70
N ASP A 128 9.46 -9.62 -24.48
CA ASP A 128 9.52 -9.22 -25.89
C ASP A 128 9.43 -7.68 -25.99
N ALA A 129 10.53 -7.02 -25.61
CA ALA A 129 10.59 -5.58 -25.51
C ALA A 129 10.35 -4.87 -26.85
N ASP A 130 10.82 -5.45 -27.94
CA ASP A 130 10.68 -4.87 -29.28
C ASP A 130 9.22 -4.90 -29.77
N ALA A 131 8.50 -6.01 -29.56
CA ALA A 131 7.08 -6.11 -29.88
C ALA A 131 6.24 -5.14 -29.03
N ALA A 132 6.52 -5.05 -27.74
CA ALA A 132 5.86 -4.10 -26.84
C ALA A 132 6.12 -2.65 -27.26
N ALA A 133 7.37 -2.31 -27.58
CA ALA A 133 7.75 -0.97 -28.05
C ALA A 133 7.00 -0.58 -29.34
N GLN A 134 6.92 -1.50 -30.32
CA GLN A 134 6.17 -1.26 -31.57
C GLN A 134 4.69 -0.98 -31.31
N SER A 135 4.08 -1.69 -30.36
CA SER A 135 2.69 -1.49 -29.98
C SER A 135 2.49 -0.11 -29.35
N PHE A 136 3.35 0.32 -28.40
CA PHE A 136 3.32 1.66 -27.82
C PHE A 136 3.59 2.76 -28.85
N GLU A 137 4.52 2.58 -29.74
CA GLU A 137 4.78 3.55 -30.83
C GLU A 137 3.60 3.69 -31.78
N SER A 138 2.88 2.61 -32.04
CA SER A 138 1.65 2.65 -32.84
C SER A 138 0.59 3.54 -32.16
N LEU A 139 0.46 3.44 -30.84
CA LEU A 139 -0.44 4.28 -30.07
C LEU A 139 -0.01 5.76 -30.09
N VAL A 140 1.27 6.04 -29.85
CA VAL A 140 1.80 7.42 -29.88
C VAL A 140 1.63 8.06 -31.26
N ARG A 141 1.87 7.31 -32.32
CA ARG A 141 1.64 7.79 -33.70
C ARG A 141 0.16 8.08 -34.02
N SER A 142 -0.76 7.40 -33.34
CA SER A 142 -2.21 7.67 -33.49
C SER A 142 -2.67 8.91 -32.73
N HIS A 143 -1.87 9.40 -31.78
CA HIS A 143 -2.10 10.63 -31.01
C HIS A 143 -1.15 11.74 -31.50
N ALA A 144 -1.67 12.92 -31.68
CA ALA A 144 -0.93 14.03 -32.33
C ALA A 144 0.18 14.65 -31.45
N ASP A 145 0.28 14.29 -30.18
CA ASP A 145 1.17 14.92 -29.20
C ASP A 145 2.54 14.25 -29.05
N GLY A 146 2.72 13.04 -29.59
CA GLY A 146 4.00 12.31 -29.52
C GLY A 146 4.44 11.93 -28.11
N ASN A 147 3.53 11.90 -27.13
CA ASN A 147 3.82 11.73 -25.73
C ASN A 147 3.95 10.25 -25.33
N TYR A 148 5.11 9.86 -24.80
CA TYR A 148 5.40 8.50 -24.32
C TYR A 148 5.12 8.29 -22.82
N MET A 149 4.74 9.31 -22.06
CA MET A 149 4.46 9.18 -20.63
C MET A 149 3.32 8.20 -20.29
N PRO A 150 2.23 8.11 -21.09
CA PRO A 150 1.21 7.09 -20.83
C PRO A 150 1.76 5.65 -20.90
N ALA A 151 2.67 5.37 -21.85
CA ALA A 151 3.34 4.07 -21.96
C ALA A 151 4.25 3.81 -20.75
N ALA A 152 5.03 4.80 -20.30
CA ALA A 152 5.87 4.67 -19.13
C ALA A 152 5.05 4.34 -17.87
N ARG A 153 3.98 5.11 -17.62
CA ARG A 153 3.10 4.88 -16.46
C ARG A 153 2.41 3.52 -16.47
N LEU A 154 1.99 3.06 -17.64
CA LEU A 154 1.39 1.73 -17.76
C LEU A 154 2.42 0.63 -17.47
N LEU A 155 3.64 0.77 -17.97
CA LEU A 155 4.73 -0.18 -17.68
C LEU A 155 5.13 -0.16 -16.20
N GLU A 156 5.15 1.01 -15.56
CA GLU A 156 5.41 1.17 -14.12
C GLU A 156 4.38 0.44 -13.24
N GLN A 157 3.11 0.46 -13.67
CA GLN A 157 2.01 -0.20 -12.95
C GLN A 157 1.95 -1.71 -13.21
N GLU A 158 2.25 -2.13 -14.44
CA GLU A 158 1.96 -3.48 -14.91
C GLU A 158 3.21 -4.38 -15.01
N THR A 159 4.42 -3.83 -14.82
CA THR A 159 5.67 -4.58 -14.95
C THR A 159 6.66 -4.23 -13.84
N ASP A 160 7.77 -4.95 -13.79
CA ASP A 160 8.95 -4.61 -12.99
C ASP A 160 10.06 -3.98 -13.86
N ALA A 161 11.17 -3.62 -13.21
CA ALA A 161 12.32 -2.99 -13.90
C ALA A 161 12.94 -3.90 -14.99
N GLU A 162 12.90 -5.22 -14.81
CA GLU A 162 13.47 -6.18 -15.75
C GLU A 162 12.67 -6.23 -17.06
N HIS A 163 11.36 -6.04 -16.98
CA HIS A 163 10.45 -6.13 -18.10
C HIS A 163 10.08 -4.76 -18.70
N GLY A 164 9.86 -3.74 -17.87
CA GLY A 164 9.41 -2.42 -18.33
C GLY A 164 10.50 -1.56 -18.96
N LEU A 165 11.69 -1.50 -18.33
CA LEU A 165 12.77 -0.64 -18.84
C LEU A 165 13.32 -1.05 -20.21
N PRO A 166 13.45 -2.34 -20.59
CA PRO A 166 13.84 -2.72 -21.94
C PRO A 166 12.92 -2.18 -23.02
N VAL A 167 11.60 -2.12 -22.78
CA VAL A 167 10.63 -1.58 -23.73
C VAL A 167 10.89 -0.09 -23.98
N LEU A 168 11.04 0.70 -22.91
CA LEU A 168 11.32 2.13 -23.06
C LEU A 168 12.69 2.41 -23.67
N ARG A 169 13.68 1.54 -23.43
CA ARG A 169 14.99 1.62 -24.10
C ARG A 169 14.87 1.34 -25.59
N ALA A 170 14.04 0.38 -26.02
CA ALA A 170 13.78 0.13 -27.44
C ALA A 170 13.11 1.35 -28.08
N ILE A 171 12.10 1.95 -27.41
CA ILE A 171 11.47 3.20 -27.89
C ILE A 171 12.50 4.33 -28.06
N VAL A 172 13.40 4.52 -27.10
CA VAL A 172 14.47 5.54 -27.21
C VAL A 172 15.45 5.21 -28.34
N ALA A 173 15.78 3.94 -28.53
CA ALA A 173 16.68 3.52 -29.60
C ALA A 173 16.11 3.83 -31.00
N ASP A 174 14.79 3.65 -31.17
CA ASP A 174 14.10 3.96 -32.42
C ASP A 174 13.83 5.50 -32.58
N ASN A 175 13.79 6.23 -31.45
CA ASN A 175 13.51 7.65 -31.41
C ASN A 175 14.58 8.47 -30.66
N PRO A 176 15.88 8.40 -31.05
CA PRO A 176 16.98 8.99 -30.26
C PRO A 176 17.00 10.53 -30.21
N GLN A 177 16.14 11.20 -30.96
CA GLN A 177 15.97 12.64 -30.95
C GLN A 177 14.64 13.07 -30.31
N SER A 178 13.91 12.14 -29.70
CA SER A 178 12.67 12.46 -28.99
C SER A 178 12.95 12.77 -27.52
N ALA A 179 12.80 14.03 -27.14
CA ALA A 179 12.89 14.43 -25.72
C ALA A 179 11.85 13.71 -24.87
N ASP A 180 10.64 13.48 -25.41
CA ASP A 180 9.55 12.80 -24.69
C ASP A 180 9.87 11.31 -24.45
N ALA A 181 10.52 10.63 -25.41
CA ALA A 181 10.95 9.24 -25.23
C ALA A 181 12.03 9.12 -24.13
N HIS A 182 13.03 9.99 -24.16
CA HIS A 182 14.06 10.04 -23.11
C HIS A 182 13.46 10.38 -21.75
N PHE A 183 12.52 11.31 -21.69
CA PHE A 183 11.86 11.68 -20.44
C PHE A 183 11.01 10.55 -19.88
N ALA A 184 10.27 9.83 -20.71
CA ALA A 184 9.49 8.66 -20.32
C ALA A 184 10.38 7.56 -19.72
N LEU A 185 11.55 7.29 -20.36
CA LEU A 185 12.51 6.34 -19.83
C LEU A 185 13.15 6.84 -18.51
N ALA A 186 13.45 8.14 -18.40
CA ALA A 186 14.00 8.72 -17.18
C ALA A 186 13.02 8.60 -16.01
N HIS A 187 11.72 8.87 -16.26
CA HIS A 187 10.65 8.77 -15.27
C HIS A 187 10.51 7.33 -14.76
N ALA A 188 10.33 6.37 -15.65
CA ALA A 188 10.23 4.96 -15.28
C ALA A 188 11.49 4.46 -14.56
N ALA A 189 12.68 4.90 -14.98
CA ALA A 189 13.93 4.55 -14.30
C ALA A 189 13.95 5.08 -12.87
N MET A 190 13.40 6.27 -12.60
CA MET A 190 13.27 6.83 -11.26
C MET A 190 12.33 5.99 -10.38
N GLU A 191 11.13 5.64 -10.90
CA GLU A 191 10.16 4.80 -10.21
C GLU A 191 10.73 3.41 -9.89
N PHE A 192 11.44 2.81 -10.83
CA PHE A 192 12.13 1.53 -10.61
C PHE A 192 13.46 1.65 -9.86
N LYS A 193 13.76 2.80 -9.28
CA LYS A 193 14.98 3.07 -8.47
C LYS A 193 16.30 2.84 -9.24
N GLN A 194 16.27 2.97 -10.56
CA GLN A 194 17.44 2.90 -11.43
C GLN A 194 18.02 4.31 -11.65
N TYR A 195 18.48 4.94 -10.57
CA TYR A 195 18.80 6.37 -10.50
C TYR A 195 19.84 6.81 -11.52
N THR A 196 20.89 6.02 -11.76
CA THR A 196 21.91 6.32 -12.77
C THR A 196 21.34 6.36 -14.20
N LEU A 197 20.37 5.50 -14.50
CA LEU A 197 19.64 5.54 -15.78
C LEU A 197 18.75 6.79 -15.83
N ALA A 198 18.05 7.09 -14.75
CA ALA A 198 17.22 8.29 -14.65
C ALA A 198 18.05 9.58 -14.85
N GLU A 199 19.23 9.69 -14.24
CA GLU A 199 20.16 10.79 -14.47
C GLU A 199 20.55 10.91 -15.95
N LYS A 200 20.99 9.78 -16.54
CA LYS A 200 21.46 9.76 -17.94
C LYS A 200 20.38 10.24 -18.89
N GLU A 201 19.18 9.71 -18.78
CA GLU A 201 18.10 10.00 -19.71
C GLU A 201 17.46 11.39 -19.46
N SER A 202 17.46 11.87 -18.21
CA SER A 202 17.07 13.26 -17.90
C SER A 202 18.05 14.26 -18.52
N ARG A 203 19.36 13.98 -18.50
CA ARG A 203 20.36 14.81 -19.19
C ARG A 203 20.15 14.81 -20.70
N ALA A 204 19.89 13.64 -21.30
CA ALA A 204 19.59 13.55 -22.73
C ALA A 204 18.33 14.36 -23.10
N THR A 205 17.29 14.30 -22.26
CA THR A 205 16.09 15.12 -22.42
C THR A 205 16.42 16.62 -22.40
N LEU A 206 17.27 17.06 -21.47
CA LEU A 206 17.67 18.46 -21.33
C LEU A 206 18.58 18.92 -22.47
N ASP A 207 19.40 18.05 -23.04
CA ASP A 207 20.21 18.36 -24.22
C ASP A 207 19.32 18.66 -25.46
N LEU A 208 18.19 17.95 -25.57
CA LEU A 208 17.19 18.15 -26.63
C LEU A 208 16.25 19.33 -26.34
N GLY A 209 15.89 19.53 -25.06
CA GLY A 209 15.00 20.59 -24.60
C GLY A 209 15.55 21.34 -23.38
N PRO A 210 16.55 22.23 -23.51
CA PRO A 210 17.27 22.81 -22.36
C PRO A 210 16.43 23.65 -21.39
N LYS A 211 15.20 23.99 -21.78
CA LYS A 211 14.30 24.80 -20.95
C LYS A 211 13.24 23.97 -20.22
N ALA A 212 13.18 22.68 -20.46
CA ALA A 212 12.20 21.80 -19.80
C ALA A 212 12.44 21.75 -18.29
N GLU A 213 11.40 21.95 -17.51
CA GLU A 213 11.49 22.04 -16.05
C GLU A 213 11.34 20.68 -15.38
N GLU A 214 10.36 19.89 -15.78
CA GLU A 214 10.13 18.56 -15.23
C GLU A 214 11.36 17.63 -15.36
N PRO A 215 12.04 17.55 -16.53
CA PRO A 215 13.27 16.76 -16.64
C PRO A 215 14.41 17.30 -15.78
N LEU A 216 14.48 18.62 -15.54
CA LEU A 216 15.47 19.18 -14.64
C LEU A 216 15.19 18.79 -13.18
N VAL A 217 13.93 18.83 -12.75
CA VAL A 217 13.53 18.36 -11.41
C VAL A 217 13.85 16.87 -11.26
N LEU A 218 13.55 16.06 -12.25
CA LEU A 218 13.82 14.63 -12.24
C LEU A 218 15.33 14.33 -12.19
N LEU A 219 16.15 15.08 -12.94
CA LEU A 219 17.60 14.99 -12.87
C LEU A 219 18.11 15.28 -11.44
N VAL A 220 17.58 16.31 -10.80
CA VAL A 220 18.04 16.69 -9.45
C VAL A 220 17.61 15.63 -8.43
N ARG A 221 16.39 15.10 -8.54
CA ARG A 221 15.93 14.00 -7.70
C ARG A 221 16.75 12.73 -7.87
N SER A 222 17.13 12.38 -9.10
CA SER A 222 18.01 11.21 -9.32
C SER A 222 19.39 11.39 -8.70
N LEU A 223 19.98 12.60 -8.80
CA LEU A 223 21.24 12.94 -8.14
C LEU A 223 21.13 12.89 -6.60
N ILE A 224 20.02 13.34 -6.03
CA ILE A 224 19.76 13.23 -4.58
C ILE A 224 19.70 11.76 -4.15
N ALA A 225 18.97 10.94 -4.90
CA ALA A 225 18.84 9.51 -4.63
C ALA A 225 20.18 8.75 -4.73
N GLU A 226 21.12 9.25 -5.54
CA GLU A 226 22.51 8.76 -5.61
C GLU A 226 23.44 9.34 -4.52
N GLY A 227 22.91 10.18 -3.62
CA GLY A 227 23.71 10.83 -2.58
C GLY A 227 24.55 12.01 -3.08
N ARG A 228 24.21 12.62 -4.20
CA ARG A 228 24.92 13.73 -4.88
C ARG A 228 24.09 15.02 -4.94
N PRO A 229 23.44 15.47 -3.85
CA PRO A 229 22.57 16.65 -3.87
C PRO A 229 23.30 17.93 -4.27
N ASP A 230 24.59 18.06 -3.91
CA ASP A 230 25.37 19.26 -4.18
C ASP A 230 25.70 19.45 -5.67
N GLU A 231 25.52 18.43 -6.50
CA GLU A 231 25.62 18.55 -7.96
C GLU A 231 24.30 19.01 -8.59
N GLY A 232 23.17 18.56 -8.07
CA GLY A 232 21.85 18.82 -8.63
C GLY A 232 21.22 20.14 -8.18
N LEU A 233 21.23 20.41 -6.87
CA LEU A 233 20.56 21.58 -6.30
C LEU A 233 20.96 22.91 -6.93
N PRO A 234 22.25 23.18 -7.23
CA PRO A 234 22.65 24.43 -7.89
C PRO A 234 22.05 24.60 -9.30
N LEU A 235 21.81 23.50 -10.02
CA LEU A 235 21.21 23.56 -11.37
C LEU A 235 19.76 24.04 -11.29
N LEU A 236 19.00 23.50 -10.33
CA LEU A 236 17.61 23.90 -10.13
C LEU A 236 17.51 25.31 -9.52
N ALA A 237 18.39 25.66 -8.58
CA ALA A 237 18.49 27.01 -8.01
C ALA A 237 18.73 28.07 -9.08
N ALA A 238 19.66 27.81 -10.02
CA ALA A 238 19.94 28.71 -11.14
C ALA A 238 18.72 28.90 -12.05
N ARG A 239 17.94 27.83 -12.29
CA ARG A 239 16.72 27.89 -13.08
C ARG A 239 15.63 28.71 -12.39
N VAL A 240 15.40 28.47 -11.09
CA VAL A 240 14.47 29.26 -10.27
C VAL A 240 14.84 30.75 -10.28
N HIS A 241 16.14 31.05 -10.14
CA HIS A 241 16.60 32.44 -10.20
C HIS A 241 16.33 33.09 -11.56
N ALA A 242 16.51 32.35 -12.65
CA ALA A 242 16.24 32.84 -14.02
C ALA A 242 14.73 32.99 -14.30
N ALA A 243 13.90 32.17 -13.66
CA ALA A 243 12.44 32.16 -13.81
C ALA A 243 11.74 32.61 -12.51
N SER A 244 12.15 33.72 -11.93
CA SER A 244 11.74 34.17 -10.60
C SER A 244 10.24 34.43 -10.41
N GLY A 245 9.46 34.44 -11.49
CA GLY A 245 7.98 34.52 -11.45
C GLY A 245 7.27 33.17 -11.51
N ASP A 246 8.01 32.08 -11.69
CA ASP A 246 7.42 30.74 -11.79
C ASP A 246 7.28 30.10 -10.41
N VAL A 247 6.06 30.19 -9.88
CA VAL A 247 5.72 29.64 -8.56
C VAL A 247 5.78 28.12 -8.54
N THR A 248 5.43 27.45 -9.64
CA THR A 248 5.46 25.98 -9.74
C THR A 248 6.89 25.48 -9.61
N LEU A 249 7.82 26.11 -10.31
CA LEU A 249 9.23 25.77 -10.23
C LEU A 249 9.83 26.09 -8.85
N GLN A 250 9.41 27.22 -8.23
CA GLN A 250 9.83 27.56 -6.86
C GLN A 250 9.35 26.52 -5.83
N LEU A 251 8.10 26.06 -5.95
CA LEU A 251 7.55 25.00 -5.10
C LEU A 251 8.30 23.69 -5.30
N ALA A 252 8.57 23.30 -6.54
CA ALA A 252 9.36 22.12 -6.85
C ALA A 252 10.75 22.19 -6.22
N TYR A 253 11.42 23.34 -6.31
CA TYR A 253 12.73 23.54 -5.68
C TYR A 253 12.69 23.40 -4.16
N ALA A 254 11.70 24.05 -3.52
CA ALA A 254 11.54 23.95 -2.08
C ALA A 254 11.27 22.50 -1.62
N ALA A 255 10.46 21.74 -2.37
CA ALA A 255 10.21 20.33 -2.10
C ALA A 255 11.48 19.47 -2.26
N VAL A 256 12.23 19.69 -3.34
CA VAL A 256 13.49 18.96 -3.62
C VAL A 256 14.54 19.24 -2.55
N LEU A 257 14.59 20.45 -1.98
CA LEU A 257 15.46 20.77 -0.83
C LEU A 257 15.08 19.92 0.40
N ALA A 258 13.80 19.73 0.68
CA ALA A 258 13.35 18.86 1.78
C ALA A 258 13.72 17.38 1.52
N GLU A 259 13.53 16.88 0.29
CA GLU A 259 13.97 15.53 -0.11
C GLU A 259 15.48 15.33 0.11
N ALA A 260 16.28 16.39 -0.15
CA ALA A 260 17.71 16.39 0.09
C ALA A 260 18.13 16.58 1.56
N LYS A 261 17.17 16.60 2.50
CA LYS A 261 17.40 16.89 3.94
C LYS A 261 18.00 18.27 4.21
N ARG A 262 17.77 19.23 3.29
CA ARG A 262 18.17 20.64 3.44
C ARG A 262 17.01 21.45 4.05
N ASP A 263 16.49 20.99 5.21
CA ASP A 263 15.23 21.46 5.80
C ASP A 263 15.21 22.97 6.06
N THR A 264 16.33 23.55 6.50
CA THR A 264 16.44 25.00 6.73
C THR A 264 16.27 25.79 5.44
N GLU A 265 16.92 25.33 4.34
CA GLU A 265 16.84 25.97 3.03
C GLU A 265 15.46 25.79 2.41
N SER A 266 14.86 24.61 2.58
CA SER A 266 13.49 24.33 2.15
C SER A 266 12.48 25.26 2.82
N LYS A 267 12.53 25.39 4.14
CA LYS A 267 11.64 26.32 4.88
C LYS A 267 11.81 27.76 4.42
N GLN A 268 13.07 28.20 4.21
CA GLN A 268 13.34 29.54 3.69
C GLN A 268 12.75 29.72 2.29
N ALA A 269 12.85 28.72 1.41
CA ALA A 269 12.29 28.79 0.06
C ALA A 269 10.76 28.90 0.10
N PHE A 270 10.07 28.10 0.94
CA PHE A 270 8.62 28.24 1.13
C PHE A 270 8.23 29.60 1.71
N GLN A 271 8.99 30.13 2.66
CA GLN A 271 8.76 31.47 3.20
C GLN A 271 8.94 32.57 2.14
N ASP A 272 9.91 32.42 1.22
CA ASP A 272 10.12 33.38 0.15
C ASP A 272 8.98 33.33 -0.88
N ILE A 273 8.43 32.15 -1.16
CA ILE A 273 7.19 32.02 -1.94
C ILE A 273 6.05 32.76 -1.24
N LEU A 274 5.86 32.57 0.07
CA LEU A 274 4.77 33.20 0.82
C LEU A 274 4.91 34.70 1.01
N LYS A 275 6.10 35.28 0.83
CA LYS A 275 6.28 36.75 0.77
C LYS A 275 5.68 37.37 -0.49
N LEU A 276 5.75 36.64 -1.61
CA LEU A 276 5.24 37.08 -2.91
C LEU A 276 3.80 36.61 -3.14
N HIS A 277 3.47 35.43 -2.62
CA HIS A 277 2.18 34.75 -2.78
C HIS A 277 1.64 34.29 -1.41
N PRO A 278 1.12 35.24 -0.58
CA PRO A 278 0.77 34.97 0.81
C PRO A 278 -0.28 33.88 1.02
N ASP A 279 -1.12 33.63 0.00
CA ASP A 279 -2.23 32.68 0.03
C ASP A 279 -1.92 31.41 -0.78
N ASN A 280 -0.64 31.13 -1.06
CA ASN A 280 -0.27 29.89 -1.74
C ASN A 280 -0.51 28.70 -0.82
N ALA A 281 -1.54 27.92 -1.12
CA ALA A 281 -2.00 26.82 -0.26
C ALA A 281 -0.95 25.71 -0.11
N GLU A 282 -0.22 25.38 -1.15
CA GLU A 282 0.81 24.34 -1.11
C GLU A 282 1.98 24.74 -0.22
N ALA A 283 2.45 25.99 -0.36
CA ALA A 283 3.51 26.51 0.48
C ALA A 283 3.11 26.60 1.97
N LEU A 284 1.87 27.06 2.26
CA LEU A 284 1.34 27.10 3.62
C LEU A 284 1.23 25.71 4.23
N TYR A 285 0.72 24.74 3.46
CA TYR A 285 0.55 23.37 3.91
C TYR A 285 1.90 22.72 4.25
N THR A 286 2.82 22.73 3.28
CA THR A 286 4.11 22.05 3.43
C THR A 286 4.97 22.71 4.52
N LEU A 287 5.00 24.06 4.58
CA LEU A 287 5.70 24.77 5.65
C LEU A 287 5.12 24.46 7.02
N GLY A 288 3.78 24.41 7.14
CA GLY A 288 3.09 24.04 8.36
C GLY A 288 3.46 22.63 8.84
N LEU A 289 3.55 21.64 7.92
CA LEU A 289 4.00 20.29 8.25
C LEU A 289 5.45 20.26 8.73
N MET A 290 6.35 20.98 8.06
CA MET A 290 7.77 21.06 8.47
C MET A 290 7.92 21.71 9.86
N GLN A 291 7.10 22.71 10.17
CA GLN A 291 7.08 23.36 11.49
C GLN A 291 6.52 22.43 12.58
N MET A 292 5.52 21.59 12.25
CA MET A 292 5.03 20.55 13.18
C MET A 292 6.12 19.52 13.49
N GLN A 293 6.87 19.09 12.49
CA GLN A 293 7.99 18.18 12.67
C GLN A 293 9.06 18.78 13.61
N ASP A 294 9.32 20.07 13.50
CA ASP A 294 10.22 20.81 14.40
C ASP A 294 9.61 21.10 15.79
N LYS A 295 8.34 20.74 16.00
CA LYS A 295 7.55 21.09 17.19
C LYS A 295 7.34 22.60 17.37
N ASP A 296 7.50 23.39 16.30
CA ASP A 296 7.11 24.82 16.30
C ASP A 296 5.61 24.95 16.04
N PHE A 297 4.84 24.51 17.02
CA PHE A 297 3.38 24.54 16.95
C PHE A 297 2.78 25.95 16.83
N ALA A 298 3.53 26.99 17.20
CA ALA A 298 3.07 28.36 17.08
C ALA A 298 3.06 28.81 15.62
N ALA A 299 4.16 28.62 14.92
CA ALA A 299 4.28 28.93 13.50
C ALA A 299 3.34 28.03 12.65
N ALA A 300 3.34 26.70 12.90
CA ALA A 300 2.45 25.78 12.21
C ALA A 300 0.97 26.18 12.31
N ARG A 301 0.52 26.57 13.51
CA ARG A 301 -0.85 27.06 13.72
C ARG A 301 -1.15 28.33 12.91
N GLU A 302 -0.19 29.25 12.81
CA GLU A 302 -0.36 30.46 12.00
C GLU A 302 -0.54 30.10 10.53
N ASP A 303 0.33 29.26 9.97
CA ASP A 303 0.28 28.89 8.55
C ASP A 303 -0.96 28.04 8.22
N PHE A 304 -1.36 27.06 9.05
CA PHE A 304 -2.63 26.34 8.84
C PHE A 304 -3.87 27.25 9.01
N THR A 305 -3.82 28.25 9.88
CA THR A 305 -4.91 29.24 9.98
C THR A 305 -4.99 30.11 8.72
N ARG A 306 -3.85 30.44 8.11
CA ARG A 306 -3.81 31.14 6.81
C ARG A 306 -4.31 30.24 5.71
N LEU A 307 -3.89 28.96 5.69
CA LEU A 307 -4.34 27.97 4.73
C LEU A 307 -5.87 27.84 4.74
N LEU A 308 -6.47 27.72 5.92
CA LEU A 308 -7.92 27.66 6.08
C LEU A 308 -8.64 28.88 5.46
N LYS A 309 -8.04 30.09 5.54
CA LYS A 309 -8.61 31.31 4.95
C LYS A 309 -8.56 31.33 3.42
N THR A 310 -7.73 30.50 2.81
CA THR A 310 -7.67 30.37 1.34
C THR A 310 -8.87 29.63 0.75
N GLY A 311 -9.65 28.92 1.57
CA GLY A 311 -10.72 28.02 1.13
C GLY A 311 -10.21 26.77 0.40
N LYS A 312 -8.91 26.47 0.51
CA LYS A 312 -8.31 25.28 -0.07
C LYS A 312 -7.78 24.38 1.05
N ARG A 313 -7.88 23.07 0.89
CA ARG A 313 -7.41 22.09 1.86
C ARG A 313 -7.98 22.36 3.26
N GLU A 314 -9.28 22.69 3.37
CA GLU A 314 -9.92 23.08 4.64
C GLU A 314 -9.91 21.93 5.65
N ASP A 315 -10.12 20.69 5.18
CA ASP A 315 -10.10 19.49 6.03
C ASP A 315 -8.69 19.22 6.55
N ASP A 316 -7.67 19.30 5.69
CA ASP A 316 -6.26 19.16 6.09
C ASP A 316 -5.89 20.21 7.15
N ALA A 317 -6.18 21.48 6.87
CA ALA A 317 -5.88 22.57 7.81
C ALA A 317 -6.60 22.40 9.15
N SER A 318 -7.87 21.98 9.12
CA SER A 318 -8.65 21.73 10.31
C SER A 318 -8.10 20.55 11.11
N TYR A 319 -7.72 19.46 10.45
CA TYR A 319 -7.10 18.30 11.09
C TYR A 319 -5.81 18.69 11.83
N PHE A 320 -4.88 19.39 11.18
CA PHE A 320 -3.60 19.77 11.80
C PHE A 320 -3.78 20.82 12.90
N LEU A 321 -4.74 21.74 12.76
CA LEU A 321 -5.09 22.65 13.87
C LEU A 321 -5.66 21.90 15.09
N GLY A 322 -6.45 20.86 14.85
CA GLY A 322 -6.93 19.93 15.87
C GLY A 322 -5.78 19.20 16.56
N SER A 323 -4.88 18.61 15.79
CA SER A 323 -3.70 17.89 16.28
C SER A 323 -2.77 18.79 17.13
N ILE A 324 -2.52 20.02 16.68
CA ILE A 324 -1.75 21.00 17.46
C ILE A 324 -2.46 21.32 18.78
N ALA A 325 -3.78 21.50 18.77
CA ALA A 325 -4.54 21.81 19.97
C ALA A 325 -4.55 20.62 20.94
N GLU A 326 -4.70 19.38 20.45
CA GLU A 326 -4.63 18.14 21.21
C GLU A 326 -3.26 17.99 21.89
N THR A 327 -2.16 18.10 21.12
CA THR A 327 -0.79 18.04 21.65
C THR A 327 -0.54 19.09 22.75
N GLN A 328 -1.16 20.25 22.63
CA GLN A 328 -1.09 21.31 23.64
C GLN A 328 -2.12 21.13 24.76
N LYS A 329 -2.86 20.02 24.80
CA LYS A 329 -3.93 19.69 25.76
C LYS A 329 -5.05 20.75 25.82
N ARG A 330 -5.25 21.47 24.71
CA ARG A 330 -6.35 22.43 24.54
C ARG A 330 -7.56 21.69 23.96
N TYR A 331 -8.09 20.74 24.74
CA TYR A 331 -9.11 19.79 24.30
C TYR A 331 -10.39 20.43 23.71
N PRO A 332 -10.95 21.53 24.28
CA PRO A 332 -12.10 22.18 23.65
C PRO A 332 -11.81 22.70 22.25
N ASP A 333 -10.60 23.25 22.03
CA ASP A 333 -10.19 23.74 20.71
C ASP A 333 -9.97 22.58 19.73
N ALA A 334 -9.33 21.50 20.20
CA ALA A 334 -9.10 20.29 19.38
C ALA A 334 -10.43 19.74 18.85
N LEU A 335 -11.45 19.58 19.71
CA LEU A 335 -12.78 19.13 19.31
C LEU A 335 -13.45 20.06 18.28
N VAL A 336 -13.26 21.38 18.40
CA VAL A 336 -13.80 22.33 17.43
C VAL A 336 -13.17 22.14 16.06
N TRP A 337 -11.86 21.92 16.01
CA TRP A 337 -11.14 21.77 14.76
C TRP A 337 -11.39 20.42 14.12
N TYR A 338 -11.26 19.30 14.82
CA TYR A 338 -11.51 17.96 14.28
C TYR A 338 -12.92 17.78 13.73
N ARG A 339 -13.94 18.37 14.38
CA ARG A 339 -15.33 18.32 13.90
C ARG A 339 -15.58 19.08 12.59
N ARG A 340 -14.63 19.89 12.12
CA ARG A 340 -14.72 20.58 10.83
C ARG A 340 -14.26 19.72 9.68
N VAL A 341 -13.54 18.65 9.95
CA VAL A 341 -13.11 17.68 8.93
C VAL A 341 -14.33 16.86 8.50
N GLN A 342 -14.74 17.03 7.23
CA GLN A 342 -15.96 16.42 6.73
C GLN A 342 -15.68 15.20 5.86
N ASP A 343 -14.56 15.20 5.11
CA ASP A 343 -14.17 14.12 4.22
C ASP A 343 -12.65 14.09 3.99
N GLY A 344 -12.21 13.30 3.01
CA GLY A 344 -10.81 13.20 2.60
C GLY A 344 -9.95 12.30 3.48
N ASP A 345 -8.64 12.33 3.17
CA ASP A 345 -7.64 11.41 3.74
C ASP A 345 -7.51 11.50 5.28
N HIS A 346 -7.85 12.65 5.85
CA HIS A 346 -7.77 12.88 7.29
C HIS A 346 -9.08 12.65 8.05
N TRP A 347 -10.17 12.25 7.38
CA TRP A 347 -11.48 12.12 8.04
C TRP A 347 -11.42 11.11 9.19
N LEU A 348 -11.03 9.87 8.95
CA LEU A 348 -10.97 8.83 9.99
C LEU A 348 -10.01 9.20 11.12
N ALA A 349 -8.85 9.77 10.78
CA ALA A 349 -7.89 10.26 11.77
C ALA A 349 -8.44 11.39 12.65
N ALA A 350 -9.28 12.26 12.08
CA ALA A 350 -9.98 13.31 12.84
C ALA A 350 -11.04 12.71 13.78
N GLN A 351 -11.81 11.68 13.34
CA GLN A 351 -12.75 10.99 14.23
C GLN A 351 -12.01 10.31 15.40
N ALA A 352 -10.88 9.63 15.12
CA ALA A 352 -10.01 9.09 16.16
C ALA A 352 -9.47 10.19 17.10
N GLY A 353 -9.10 11.37 16.55
CA GLY A 353 -8.68 12.55 17.31
C GLY A 353 -9.77 13.09 18.24
N ILE A 354 -11.04 13.10 17.81
CA ILE A 354 -12.17 13.42 18.67
C ILE A 354 -12.28 12.42 19.82
N GLY A 355 -12.21 11.11 19.50
CA GLY A 355 -12.25 10.06 20.50
C GLY A 355 -11.15 10.18 21.54
N ARG A 356 -9.88 10.32 21.12
CA ARG A 356 -8.74 10.53 22.02
C ARG A 356 -8.92 11.77 22.88
N THR A 357 -9.30 12.88 22.26
CA THR A 357 -9.53 14.14 22.98
C THR A 357 -10.61 13.99 24.06
N LEU A 358 -11.69 13.28 23.79
CA LEU A 358 -12.75 12.98 24.77
C LEU A 358 -12.22 12.11 25.91
N VAL A 359 -11.47 11.05 25.60
CA VAL A 359 -10.89 10.16 26.61
C VAL A 359 -9.90 10.90 27.50
N GLU A 360 -8.97 11.66 26.91
CA GLU A 360 -7.94 12.42 27.63
C GLU A 360 -8.53 13.58 28.47
N SER A 361 -9.65 14.15 28.03
CA SER A 361 -10.40 15.15 28.83
C SER A 361 -11.24 14.54 29.95
N GLY A 362 -11.21 13.20 30.14
CA GLY A 362 -11.91 12.50 31.20
C GLY A 362 -13.36 12.10 30.89
N ALA A 363 -13.73 12.09 29.61
CA ALA A 363 -15.07 11.72 29.14
C ALA A 363 -15.11 10.45 28.24
N PRO A 364 -14.57 9.30 28.70
CA PRO A 364 -14.47 8.10 27.85
C PRO A 364 -15.84 7.52 27.43
N THR A 365 -16.89 7.74 28.21
CA THR A 365 -18.24 7.32 27.83
C THR A 365 -18.76 8.16 26.65
N ALA A 366 -18.49 9.45 26.64
CA ALA A 366 -18.85 10.31 25.51
C ALA A 366 -18.07 9.96 24.22
N ALA A 367 -16.85 9.40 24.35
CA ALA A 367 -16.12 8.88 23.20
C ALA A 367 -16.83 7.67 22.58
N GLY A 368 -17.29 6.71 23.38
CA GLY A 368 -18.08 5.58 22.88
C GLY A 368 -19.39 6.01 22.23
N GLU A 369 -20.17 6.87 22.90
CA GLU A 369 -21.42 7.43 22.35
C GLU A 369 -21.19 8.16 21.00
N PHE A 370 -20.05 8.83 20.87
CA PHE A 370 -19.66 9.50 19.63
C PHE A 370 -19.44 8.50 18.49
N PHE A 371 -18.66 7.43 18.73
CA PHE A 371 -18.43 6.40 17.71
C PHE A 371 -19.72 5.61 17.39
N ASP A 372 -20.56 5.34 18.39
CA ASP A 372 -21.86 4.70 18.16
C ASP A 372 -22.74 5.53 17.22
N ALA A 373 -22.75 6.84 17.38
CA ALA A 373 -23.49 7.73 16.50
C ALA A 373 -22.91 7.75 15.08
N LEU A 374 -21.60 7.74 14.91
CA LEU A 374 -20.94 7.68 13.60
C LEU A 374 -21.25 6.37 12.86
N VAL A 375 -21.17 5.23 13.55
CA VAL A 375 -21.48 3.92 12.94
C VAL A 375 -22.96 3.81 12.57
N ALA A 376 -23.86 4.45 13.36
CA ALA A 376 -25.28 4.48 13.01
C ALA A 376 -25.57 5.37 11.79
N ASP A 377 -24.78 6.43 11.58
CA ASP A 377 -24.91 7.34 10.43
C ASP A 377 -24.25 6.74 9.15
N ASP A 378 -23.10 6.11 9.30
CA ASP A 378 -22.37 5.43 8.21
C ASP A 378 -21.99 3.98 8.60
N PRO A 379 -22.91 3.01 8.38
CA PRO A 379 -22.64 1.61 8.65
C PRO A 379 -21.57 0.97 7.73
N GLU A 380 -21.29 1.55 6.56
CA GLU A 380 -20.26 1.04 5.63
C GLU A 380 -18.86 1.30 6.20
N ALA A 381 -18.65 2.43 6.85
CA ALA A 381 -17.41 2.74 7.58
C ALA A 381 -17.35 2.07 8.97
N GLY A 382 -18.33 1.25 9.34
CA GLY A 382 -18.51 0.73 10.69
C GLY A 382 -17.30 -0.04 11.23
N VAL A 383 -16.64 -0.87 10.43
CA VAL A 383 -15.45 -1.62 10.83
C VAL A 383 -14.29 -0.67 11.12
N ASP A 384 -13.99 0.26 10.23
CA ASP A 384 -12.89 1.21 10.39
C ASP A 384 -13.10 2.11 11.62
N LEU A 385 -14.34 2.54 11.84
CA LEU A 385 -14.71 3.34 13.02
C LEU A 385 -14.55 2.54 14.32
N ARG A 386 -14.92 1.25 14.34
CA ARG A 386 -14.72 0.39 15.52
C ARG A 386 -13.25 0.05 15.75
N LEU A 387 -12.45 -0.10 14.70
CA LEU A 387 -11.01 -0.23 14.81
C LEU A 387 -10.40 1.03 15.44
N ALA A 388 -10.79 2.21 14.96
CA ALA A 388 -10.31 3.48 15.50
C ALA A 388 -10.74 3.69 16.96
N GLU A 389 -12.00 3.36 17.32
CA GLU A 389 -12.51 3.43 18.69
C GLU A 389 -11.73 2.52 19.64
N GLY A 390 -11.57 1.24 19.27
CA GLY A 390 -10.85 0.27 20.07
C GLY A 390 -9.39 0.68 20.28
N GLN A 391 -8.73 1.18 19.23
CA GLN A 391 -7.37 1.70 19.33
C GLN A 391 -7.28 2.89 20.28
N VAL A 392 -8.21 3.84 20.20
CA VAL A 392 -8.28 5.01 21.13
C VAL A 392 -8.35 4.54 22.59
N PHE A 393 -9.17 3.54 22.90
CA PHE A 393 -9.25 3.01 24.26
C PHE A 393 -8.00 2.22 24.65
N SER A 394 -7.40 1.46 23.74
CA SER A 394 -6.17 0.72 23.99
C SER A 394 -5.02 1.66 24.31
N ASP A 395 -4.80 2.69 23.50
CA ASP A 395 -3.74 3.71 23.69
C ASP A 395 -3.92 4.49 24.99
N ALA A 396 -5.16 4.68 25.41
CA ALA A 396 -5.49 5.31 26.70
C ALA A 396 -5.32 4.36 27.92
N GLY A 397 -4.79 3.15 27.74
CA GLY A 397 -4.61 2.15 28.80
C GLY A 397 -5.94 1.61 29.35
N GLN A 398 -6.98 1.56 28.50
CA GLN A 398 -8.30 1.03 28.83
C GLN A 398 -8.62 -0.24 28.03
N PRO A 399 -7.78 -1.33 28.11
CA PRO A 399 -7.89 -2.52 27.26
C PRO A 399 -9.27 -3.19 27.36
N LYS A 400 -9.91 -3.18 28.53
CA LYS A 400 -11.26 -3.75 28.69
C LYS A 400 -12.31 -3.06 27.81
N ARG A 401 -12.24 -1.72 27.69
CA ARG A 401 -13.14 -1.00 26.78
C ARG A 401 -12.84 -1.29 25.32
N ALA A 402 -11.56 -1.36 24.96
CA ALA A 402 -11.16 -1.76 23.61
C ALA A 402 -11.69 -3.17 23.27
N LEU A 403 -11.57 -4.12 24.19
CA LEU A 403 -12.11 -5.47 24.02
C LEU A 403 -13.63 -5.50 23.90
N ASP A 404 -14.35 -4.69 24.68
CA ASP A 404 -15.81 -4.57 24.57
C ASP A 404 -16.21 -4.09 23.16
N VAL A 405 -15.51 -3.07 22.62
CA VAL A 405 -15.72 -2.55 21.27
C VAL A 405 -15.46 -3.63 20.21
N TYR A 406 -14.30 -4.29 20.26
CA TYR A 406 -13.95 -5.31 19.27
C TYR A 406 -14.85 -6.54 19.36
N ASN A 407 -15.28 -6.95 20.56
CA ASN A 407 -16.22 -8.05 20.75
C ASN A 407 -17.58 -7.72 20.14
N ALA A 408 -18.08 -6.50 20.31
CA ALA A 408 -19.34 -6.06 19.70
C ALA A 408 -19.23 -6.02 18.17
N ALA A 409 -18.16 -5.43 17.64
CA ALA A 409 -17.92 -5.36 16.20
C ALA A 409 -17.78 -6.75 15.56
N LEU A 410 -17.11 -7.68 16.22
CA LEU A 410 -16.98 -9.07 15.76
C LEU A 410 -18.28 -9.89 15.90
N ALA A 411 -19.24 -9.46 16.70
CA ALA A 411 -20.57 -10.07 16.71
C ALA A 411 -21.33 -9.76 15.42
N ASP A 412 -21.14 -8.56 14.86
CA ASP A 412 -21.75 -8.13 13.60
C ASP A 412 -20.93 -8.61 12.38
N ALA A 413 -19.60 -8.65 12.49
CA ALA A 413 -18.69 -9.12 11.46
C ALA A 413 -17.77 -10.27 11.96
N PRO A 414 -18.28 -11.50 12.17
CA PRO A 414 -17.59 -12.59 12.89
C PRO A 414 -16.33 -13.14 12.22
N GLY A 415 -15.90 -12.55 11.19
CA GLY A 415 -14.72 -13.03 10.47
C GLY A 415 -13.87 -11.92 9.93
N ASP A 416 -14.15 -10.72 10.35
CA ASP A 416 -13.33 -9.59 9.97
C ASP A 416 -11.92 -9.76 10.51
N GLN A 417 -10.94 -9.60 9.63
CA GLN A 417 -9.56 -9.95 9.91
C GLN A 417 -8.86 -8.86 10.71
N ASP A 418 -9.16 -7.62 10.41
CA ASP A 418 -8.53 -6.48 11.06
C ASP A 418 -9.03 -6.36 12.49
N LEU A 419 -10.32 -6.62 12.72
CA LEU A 419 -10.90 -6.70 14.06
C LEU A 419 -10.33 -7.87 14.89
N LEU A 420 -10.15 -9.05 14.29
CA LEU A 420 -9.53 -10.20 14.97
C LEU A 420 -8.08 -9.89 15.35
N TYR A 421 -7.33 -9.27 14.43
CA TYR A 421 -5.94 -8.90 14.69
C TYR A 421 -5.83 -7.84 15.79
N ALA A 422 -6.62 -6.76 15.69
CA ALA A 422 -6.65 -5.69 16.68
C ALA A 422 -7.05 -6.21 18.06
N ARG A 423 -8.07 -7.11 18.12
CA ARG A 423 -8.47 -7.73 19.38
C ARG A 423 -7.37 -8.62 19.96
N ALA A 424 -6.67 -9.40 19.15
CA ALA A 424 -5.58 -10.25 19.59
C ALA A 424 -4.46 -9.45 20.26
N LEU A 425 -4.08 -8.30 19.69
CA LEU A 425 -3.07 -7.42 20.29
C LEU A 425 -3.50 -6.87 21.65
N VAL A 426 -4.77 -6.48 21.79
CA VAL A 426 -5.29 -5.97 23.06
C VAL A 426 -5.42 -7.09 24.10
N LEU A 427 -5.81 -8.31 23.68
CA LEU A 427 -5.86 -9.49 24.56
C LEU A 427 -4.48 -9.84 25.10
N GLU A 428 -3.44 -9.75 24.27
CA GLU A 428 -2.06 -9.95 24.70
C GLU A 428 -1.64 -8.90 25.73
N GLN A 429 -1.93 -7.64 25.49
CA GLN A 429 -1.69 -6.54 26.43
C GLN A 429 -2.43 -6.71 27.76
N ASP A 430 -3.70 -7.17 27.74
CA ASP A 430 -4.51 -7.44 28.95
C ASP A 430 -4.08 -8.74 29.67
N GLY A 431 -3.15 -9.52 29.08
CA GLY A 431 -2.59 -10.75 29.64
C GLY A 431 -3.39 -12.02 29.30
N ASP A 432 -4.38 -11.94 28.41
CA ASP A 432 -5.13 -13.12 27.93
C ASP A 432 -4.52 -13.70 26.64
N ALA A 433 -3.27 -14.14 26.75
CA ALA A 433 -2.55 -14.76 25.64
C ALA A 433 -3.27 -16.00 25.03
N PRO A 434 -4.00 -16.85 25.76
CA PRO A 434 -4.77 -17.93 25.14
C PRO A 434 -5.89 -17.45 24.20
N ALA A 435 -6.56 -16.35 24.54
CA ALA A 435 -7.56 -15.77 23.66
C ALA A 435 -6.92 -15.12 22.44
N ALA A 436 -5.80 -14.40 22.60
CA ALA A 436 -5.01 -13.84 21.50
C ALA A 436 -4.55 -14.95 20.53
N GLU A 437 -4.01 -16.08 21.04
CA GLU A 437 -3.63 -17.23 20.22
C GLU A 437 -4.82 -17.78 19.42
N THR A 438 -6.02 -17.78 19.99
CA THR A 438 -7.24 -18.25 19.31
C THR A 438 -7.58 -17.37 18.11
N ASP A 439 -7.55 -16.05 18.27
CA ASP A 439 -7.82 -15.10 17.19
C ASP A 439 -6.77 -15.19 16.10
N LEU A 440 -5.49 -15.16 16.45
CA LEU A 440 -4.38 -15.27 15.51
C LEU A 440 -4.36 -16.61 14.76
N THR A 441 -4.68 -17.72 15.45
CA THR A 441 -4.83 -19.03 14.80
C THR A 441 -5.98 -19.02 13.79
N THR A 442 -7.06 -18.30 14.08
CA THR A 442 -8.19 -18.15 13.16
C THR A 442 -7.78 -17.37 11.91
N LEU A 443 -7.01 -16.30 12.07
CA LEU A 443 -6.45 -15.52 10.97
C LEU A 443 -5.54 -16.38 10.07
N VAL A 444 -4.55 -17.06 10.66
CA VAL A 444 -3.61 -17.91 9.92
C VAL A 444 -4.31 -19.06 9.18
N LYS A 445 -5.39 -19.63 9.74
CA LYS A 445 -6.19 -20.63 9.03
C LYS A 445 -6.93 -20.09 7.81
N ARG A 446 -7.38 -18.83 7.86
CA ARG A 446 -8.10 -18.18 6.75
C ARG A 446 -7.15 -17.67 5.69
N ARG A 447 -6.02 -17.14 6.11
CA ARG A 447 -4.97 -16.60 5.23
C ARG A 447 -3.61 -17.20 5.61
N PRO A 448 -3.30 -18.39 5.07
CA PRO A 448 -2.04 -19.07 5.39
C PRO A 448 -0.78 -18.33 4.92
N ASP A 449 -0.94 -17.37 4.01
CA ASP A 449 0.14 -16.58 3.41
C ASP A 449 0.14 -15.11 3.92
N ASP A 450 -0.49 -14.85 5.07
CA ASP A 450 -0.44 -13.55 5.72
C ASP A 450 0.78 -13.48 6.64
N ALA A 451 1.82 -12.77 6.20
CA ALA A 451 3.08 -12.65 6.94
C ALA A 451 2.89 -11.99 8.31
N VAL A 452 2.01 -10.98 8.41
CA VAL A 452 1.74 -10.25 9.66
C VAL A 452 1.06 -11.17 10.68
N ALA A 453 0.01 -11.88 10.26
CA ALA A 453 -0.70 -12.82 11.15
C ALA A 453 0.18 -13.99 11.58
N LEU A 454 1.00 -14.53 10.67
CA LEU A 454 1.97 -15.60 10.97
C LEU A 454 3.00 -15.11 12.00
N ASN A 455 3.57 -13.93 11.80
CA ASN A 455 4.55 -13.35 12.72
C ASN A 455 3.93 -13.09 14.09
N ALA A 456 2.75 -12.47 14.14
CA ALA A 456 2.06 -12.19 15.40
C ALA A 456 1.77 -13.48 16.19
N LEU A 457 1.27 -14.55 15.53
CA LEU A 457 1.05 -15.84 16.19
C LEU A 457 2.35 -16.43 16.73
N GLY A 458 3.41 -16.45 15.91
CA GLY A 458 4.72 -16.95 16.31
C GLY A 458 5.32 -16.16 17.48
N TYR A 459 5.20 -14.84 17.46
CA TYR A 459 5.69 -13.97 18.53
C TYR A 459 4.92 -14.17 19.84
N THR A 460 3.57 -14.18 19.78
CA THR A 460 2.72 -14.48 20.96
C THR A 460 3.06 -15.84 21.57
N LEU A 461 3.26 -16.89 20.75
CA LEU A 461 3.70 -18.20 21.23
C LEU A 461 5.08 -18.15 21.88
N THR A 462 5.99 -17.34 21.35
CA THR A 462 7.35 -17.17 21.90
C THR A 462 7.34 -16.49 23.26
N LEU A 463 6.48 -15.49 23.45
CA LEU A 463 6.38 -14.74 24.70
C LEU A 463 5.67 -15.52 25.80
N HIS A 464 4.57 -16.17 25.50
CA HIS A 464 3.62 -16.66 26.50
C HIS A 464 3.60 -18.19 26.65
N THR A 465 4.37 -18.93 25.83
CA THR A 465 4.41 -20.41 25.91
C THR A 465 5.84 -20.94 25.86
N THR A 466 5.97 -22.25 25.91
CA THR A 466 7.24 -22.97 25.68
C THR A 466 7.25 -23.68 24.31
N ARG A 467 6.31 -23.36 23.43
CA ARG A 467 6.14 -23.97 22.10
C ARG A 467 7.04 -23.28 21.07
N TYR A 468 8.31 -23.07 21.43
CA TYR A 468 9.25 -22.29 20.62
C TYR A 468 9.50 -22.86 19.21
N ALA A 469 9.51 -24.20 19.08
CA ALA A 469 9.69 -24.82 17.76
C ALA A 469 8.51 -24.51 16.83
N GLU A 470 7.29 -24.56 17.33
CA GLU A 470 6.08 -24.21 16.58
C GLU A 470 6.03 -22.69 16.28
N ALA A 471 6.40 -21.86 17.25
CA ALA A 471 6.52 -20.42 17.07
C ALA A 471 7.50 -20.08 15.93
N ARG A 472 8.67 -20.73 15.94
CA ARG A 472 9.67 -20.59 14.88
C ARG A 472 9.12 -20.95 13.51
N ASP A 473 8.37 -22.04 13.38
CA ASP A 473 7.80 -22.48 12.09
C ASP A 473 6.86 -21.39 11.50
N TYR A 474 6.06 -20.73 12.34
CA TYR A 474 5.21 -19.61 11.90
C TYR A 474 6.04 -18.40 11.46
N ILE A 475 7.04 -18.01 12.27
CA ILE A 475 7.90 -16.85 11.97
C ILE A 475 8.75 -17.12 10.71
N GLU A 476 9.24 -18.37 10.52
CA GLU A 476 9.99 -18.75 9.33
C GLU A 476 9.14 -18.62 8.04
N ARG A 477 7.87 -19.02 8.10
CA ARG A 477 6.92 -18.80 7.00
C ARG A 477 6.70 -17.32 6.74
N ALA A 478 6.55 -16.51 7.78
CA ALA A 478 6.43 -15.06 7.64
C ALA A 478 7.68 -14.46 6.97
N LEU A 479 8.87 -14.91 7.38
CA LEU A 479 10.14 -14.45 6.84
C LEU A 479 10.35 -14.84 5.37
N VAL A 480 9.81 -15.98 4.93
CA VAL A 480 9.81 -16.38 3.51
C VAL A 480 8.96 -15.43 2.67
N LEU A 481 7.83 -14.97 3.22
CA LEU A 481 6.92 -14.03 2.54
C LEU A 481 7.48 -12.60 2.52
N GLN A 482 8.13 -12.18 3.61
CA GLN A 482 8.71 -10.84 3.77
C GLN A 482 10.13 -10.91 4.36
N PRO A 483 11.15 -11.29 3.57
CA PRO A 483 12.49 -11.61 4.08
C PRO A 483 13.28 -10.41 4.62
N GLY A 484 12.84 -9.19 4.32
CA GLY A 484 13.49 -7.95 4.76
C GLY A 484 12.79 -7.21 5.89
N ASP A 485 11.68 -7.74 6.41
CA ASP A 485 10.87 -7.07 7.44
C ASP A 485 11.59 -7.08 8.80
N PRO A 486 11.84 -5.90 9.43
CA PRO A 486 12.57 -5.81 10.69
C PRO A 486 11.84 -6.47 11.85
N ALA A 487 10.51 -6.37 11.94
CA ALA A 487 9.73 -6.95 13.01
C ALA A 487 9.72 -8.49 12.94
N ILE A 488 9.66 -9.06 11.73
CA ILE A 488 9.75 -10.51 11.53
C ILE A 488 11.16 -11.01 11.84
N MET A 489 12.19 -10.26 11.45
CA MET A 489 13.58 -10.59 11.80
C MET A 489 13.83 -10.50 13.31
N ASP A 490 13.24 -9.53 14.01
CA ASP A 490 13.29 -9.43 15.46
C ASP A 490 12.63 -10.64 16.13
N SER A 491 11.41 -10.98 15.72
CA SER A 491 10.69 -12.15 16.21
C SER A 491 11.48 -13.45 15.99
N MET A 492 12.13 -13.61 14.82
CA MET A 492 13.01 -14.74 14.54
C MET A 492 14.21 -14.75 15.47
N GLY A 493 14.86 -13.62 15.67
CA GLY A 493 15.97 -13.50 16.61
C GLY A 493 15.56 -13.84 18.05
N TRP A 494 14.39 -13.38 18.45
CA TRP A 494 13.89 -13.64 19.79
C TRP A 494 13.54 -15.12 20.01
N VAL A 495 12.86 -15.78 19.06
CA VAL A 495 12.55 -17.22 19.20
C VAL A 495 13.81 -18.09 19.17
N GLU A 496 14.81 -17.75 18.36
CA GLU A 496 16.11 -18.46 18.34
C GLU A 496 16.85 -18.31 19.68
N TYR A 497 16.78 -17.13 20.29
CA TYR A 497 17.31 -16.94 21.66
C TYR A 497 16.60 -17.84 22.67
N ARG A 498 15.28 -17.98 22.59
CA ARG A 498 14.48 -18.86 23.47
C ARG A 498 14.75 -20.36 23.21
N LEU A 499 15.10 -20.72 21.98
CA LEU A 499 15.57 -22.05 21.59
C LEU A 499 17.01 -22.35 22.04
N GLY A 500 17.78 -21.30 22.39
CA GLY A 500 19.16 -21.39 22.85
C GLY A 500 20.23 -21.14 21.80
N ASP A 501 19.86 -20.88 20.54
CA ASP A 501 20.81 -20.51 19.48
C ASP A 501 21.13 -19.00 19.52
N LYS A 502 21.96 -18.64 20.50
CA LYS A 502 22.36 -17.24 20.70
C LYS A 502 23.12 -16.63 19.50
N PRO A 503 24.02 -17.35 18.78
CA PRO A 503 24.68 -16.81 17.61
C PRO A 503 23.68 -16.45 16.49
N LEU A 504 22.71 -17.30 16.21
CA LEU A 504 21.70 -17.04 15.19
C LEU A 504 20.76 -15.90 15.63
N ALA A 505 20.36 -15.88 16.90
CA ALA A 505 19.60 -14.79 17.50
C ALA A 505 20.26 -13.42 17.29
N LEU A 506 21.57 -13.31 17.63
CA LEU A 506 22.33 -12.08 17.40
C LEU A 506 22.34 -11.65 15.94
N GLN A 507 22.47 -12.60 15.03
CA GLN A 507 22.53 -12.31 13.60
C GLN A 507 21.22 -11.68 13.09
N TYR A 508 20.08 -12.24 13.51
CA TYR A 508 18.77 -11.70 13.13
C TYR A 508 18.49 -10.34 13.79
N LEU A 509 18.71 -10.22 15.09
CA LEU A 509 18.46 -8.98 15.83
C LEU A 509 19.37 -7.81 15.36
N GLN A 510 20.63 -8.08 15.00
CA GLN A 510 21.52 -7.08 14.44
C GLN A 510 21.03 -6.60 13.06
N LYS A 511 20.53 -7.51 12.22
CA LYS A 511 19.95 -7.14 10.92
C LYS A 511 18.66 -6.34 11.10
N ALA A 512 17.78 -6.77 12.01
CA ALA A 512 16.56 -6.04 12.32
C ALA A 512 16.86 -4.62 12.79
N TYR A 513 17.74 -4.47 13.78
CA TYR A 513 18.11 -3.15 14.31
C TYR A 513 18.86 -2.26 13.31
N ALA A 514 19.63 -2.85 12.39
CA ALA A 514 20.29 -2.09 11.33
C ALA A 514 19.30 -1.57 10.27
N ALA A 515 18.23 -2.34 10.00
CA ALA A 515 17.16 -1.94 9.09
C ALA A 515 16.24 -0.90 9.74
N GLU A 516 15.86 -1.12 11.00
CA GLU A 516 15.02 -0.23 11.79
C GLU A 516 15.54 -0.13 13.24
N PRO A 517 16.09 1.02 13.64
CA PRO A 517 16.56 1.25 15.01
C PRO A 517 15.42 1.46 16.01
N ASP A 518 14.56 0.45 16.16
CA ASP A 518 13.42 0.46 17.07
C ASP A 518 13.84 0.16 18.52
N PRO A 519 13.20 0.77 19.55
CA PRO A 519 13.50 0.54 20.96
C PRO A 519 13.25 -0.89 21.47
N GLU A 520 12.23 -1.60 20.97
CA GLU A 520 11.96 -2.99 21.34
C GLU A 520 12.99 -3.93 20.74
N ILE A 521 13.31 -3.75 19.44
CA ILE A 521 14.39 -4.49 18.78
C ILE A 521 15.71 -4.25 19.51
N ALA A 522 15.98 -3.01 19.93
CA ALA A 522 17.17 -2.68 20.73
C ALA A 522 17.16 -3.43 22.07
N ALA A 523 16.01 -3.53 22.75
CA ALA A 523 15.89 -4.24 24.01
C ALA A 523 16.19 -5.74 23.86
N HIS A 524 15.64 -6.40 22.85
CA HIS A 524 15.93 -7.81 22.54
C HIS A 524 17.40 -8.01 22.21
N LEU A 525 17.98 -7.15 21.36
CA LEU A 525 19.39 -7.23 21.00
C LEU A 525 20.30 -7.05 22.22
N VAL A 526 20.02 -6.07 23.08
CA VAL A 526 20.75 -5.83 24.34
C VAL A 526 20.71 -7.07 25.24
N GLU A 527 19.53 -7.71 25.38
CA GLU A 527 19.38 -8.91 26.21
C GLU A 527 20.24 -10.06 25.68
N VAL A 528 20.23 -10.30 24.37
CA VAL A 528 21.01 -11.38 23.75
C VAL A 528 22.51 -11.07 23.79
N MET A 529 22.94 -9.81 23.62
CA MET A 529 24.32 -9.40 23.79
C MET A 529 24.82 -9.65 25.23
N LEU A 530 24.02 -9.32 26.24
CA LEU A 530 24.33 -9.65 27.63
C LEU A 530 24.46 -11.18 27.86
N ALA A 531 23.56 -11.96 27.25
CA ALA A 531 23.56 -13.41 27.37
C ALA A 531 24.75 -14.08 26.63
N THR A 532 25.37 -13.39 25.67
CA THR A 532 26.58 -13.83 24.96
C THR A 532 27.88 -13.31 25.58
N GLY A 533 27.78 -12.40 26.57
CA GLY A 533 28.91 -11.86 27.33
C GLY A 533 29.45 -10.53 26.82
N ASP A 534 28.89 -9.96 25.78
CA ASP A 534 29.24 -8.61 25.27
C ASP A 534 28.55 -7.53 26.12
N LYS A 535 29.09 -7.32 27.32
CA LYS A 535 28.53 -6.32 28.25
C LYS A 535 28.75 -4.87 27.81
N ASP A 536 29.89 -4.60 27.17
CA ASP A 536 30.26 -3.24 26.79
C ASP A 536 29.43 -2.79 25.57
N GLY A 537 29.30 -3.65 24.57
CA GLY A 537 28.41 -3.40 23.42
C GLY A 537 26.95 -3.27 23.81
N ALA A 538 26.47 -4.16 24.70
CA ALA A 538 25.12 -4.10 25.23
C ALA A 538 24.83 -2.77 25.96
N ARG A 539 25.77 -2.32 26.80
CA ARG A 539 25.64 -1.04 27.52
C ARG A 539 25.61 0.15 26.55
N ALA A 540 26.50 0.15 25.57
CA ALA A 540 26.55 1.23 24.57
C ALA A 540 25.25 1.32 23.75
N LEU A 541 24.71 0.17 23.32
CA LEU A 541 23.43 0.11 22.60
C LEU A 541 22.26 0.58 23.49
N TRP A 542 22.19 0.07 24.72
CA TRP A 542 21.16 0.46 25.67
C TRP A 542 21.16 1.97 25.93
N MET A 543 22.34 2.57 26.16
CA MET A 543 22.47 4.03 26.35
C MET A 543 21.97 4.81 25.13
N LYS A 544 22.32 4.35 23.92
CA LYS A 544 21.90 4.97 22.68
C LYS A 544 20.37 4.89 22.51
N ALA A 545 19.80 3.71 22.70
CA ALA A 545 18.36 3.49 22.56
C ALA A 545 17.55 4.26 23.62
N THR A 546 17.98 4.25 24.89
CA THR A 546 17.34 5.00 25.98
C THR A 546 17.44 6.52 25.79
N ALA A 547 18.50 7.02 25.14
CA ALA A 547 18.60 8.45 24.83
C ALA A 547 17.60 8.84 23.71
N ALA A 548 17.26 7.94 22.80
CA ALA A 548 16.28 8.15 21.75
C ALA A 548 14.83 8.05 22.27
N ASP A 549 14.56 7.07 23.12
CA ASP A 549 13.27 6.86 23.79
C ASP A 549 13.45 6.60 25.29
N PRO A 550 13.45 7.66 26.11
CA PRO A 550 13.64 7.55 27.56
C PRO A 550 12.47 6.86 28.28
N ASP A 551 11.31 6.81 27.66
CA ASP A 551 10.09 6.33 28.28
C ASP A 551 9.78 4.87 27.97
N ASN A 552 10.51 4.21 27.09
CA ASN A 552 10.32 2.82 26.74
C ASN A 552 10.52 1.87 27.95
N ASP A 553 9.51 1.08 28.26
CA ASP A 553 9.48 0.24 29.46
C ASP A 553 10.45 -0.95 29.38
N ALA A 554 10.66 -1.55 28.20
CA ALA A 554 11.59 -2.64 28.00
C ALA A 554 13.04 -2.18 28.25
N LEU A 555 13.40 -1.00 27.74
CA LEU A 555 14.72 -0.40 27.98
C LEU A 555 14.91 0.02 29.44
N LYS A 556 13.86 0.56 30.11
CA LYS A 556 13.88 0.86 31.55
C LYS A 556 14.13 -0.38 32.39
N ALA A 557 13.44 -1.49 32.08
CA ALA A 557 13.62 -2.77 32.79
C ALA A 557 15.07 -3.28 32.71
N LEU A 558 15.71 -3.12 31.55
CA LEU A 558 17.12 -3.49 31.34
C LEU A 558 18.11 -2.60 32.12
N GLY A 559 17.73 -1.38 32.47
CA GLY A 559 18.57 -0.44 33.20
C GLY A 559 19.12 -1.00 34.51
N THR A 560 18.34 -1.82 35.21
CA THR A 560 18.76 -2.48 36.45
C THR A 560 19.95 -3.44 36.27
N ARG A 561 20.15 -3.98 35.08
CA ARG A 561 21.25 -4.90 34.73
C ARG A 561 22.59 -4.17 34.49
N PHE A 562 22.52 -2.85 34.31
CA PHE A 562 23.69 -1.98 34.11
C PHE A 562 24.02 -1.10 35.33
N ALA A 563 23.21 -1.19 36.38
CA ALA A 563 23.52 -0.52 37.63
C ALA A 563 24.83 -1.08 38.23
N PRO A 564 25.66 -0.19 38.85
CA PRO A 564 26.97 -0.57 39.37
C PRO A 564 26.89 -1.59 40.50
#